data_eb7385f243768b0dcc10fb820eeae8a4
#
_entry.id   eb7385f243768b0dcc10fb820eeae8a4
#
_cell.length_a   1.000
_cell.length_b   1.000
_cell.length_c   1.000
_cell.angle_alpha   90.00
_cell.angle_beta   90.00
_cell.angle_gamma   90.00
#
_symmetry.space_group_name_H-M   'P 1'
#
loop_
_entity.id
_entity.type
_entity.pdbx_description
1 polymer ?
#
loop_
_entity_poly.entity_id
_entity_poly.type
_entity_poly.pdbx_seq_one_letter_code
_entity_poly.pdbx_strand_id
1 'polypeptide(L)'
;DVKGPYTGSGNDNEWGQMLSEILTGIMQKNYSIIQKKYDRAVQTEHPGNTTVHSWADTEFLWMGLRSSFPNATFKLEHVIGREDPMLSPRAAVRWSLSGKHEGWGMFDEPSGAEVYIMGFTHAEFGPYGLRKEFTLFDPVSIWKQIYMQK
;
A
#
# COMPACT_ATOMS: atom_id res chain seq x y z
N ASP A 1 -19.34 10.87 -21.75
CA ASP A 1 -19.56 10.98 -20.31
C ASP A 1 -18.42 11.71 -19.64
N VAL A 2 -18.75 12.77 -18.91
CA VAL A 2 -17.76 13.49 -18.13
C VAL A 2 -17.48 12.71 -16.85
N LYS A 3 -16.26 12.19 -16.73
CA LYS A 3 -15.86 11.52 -15.50
C LYS A 3 -15.60 12.55 -14.42
N GLY A 4 -16.26 12.41 -13.29
CA GLY A 4 -15.99 13.24 -12.13
C GLY A 4 -14.62 12.94 -11.54
N PRO A 5 -14.10 13.82 -10.65
CA PRO A 5 -12.77 13.67 -10.08
C PRO A 5 -12.60 12.40 -9.25
N TYR A 6 -13.68 11.78 -8.77
CA TYR A 6 -13.65 10.59 -7.94
C TYR A 6 -13.87 9.29 -8.71
N THR A 7 -14.23 9.36 -9.98
CA THR A 7 -14.48 8.18 -10.81
C THR A 7 -13.39 7.91 -11.83
N GLY A 8 -12.42 8.81 -11.95
CA GLY A 8 -11.26 8.60 -12.82
C GLY A 8 -10.29 7.59 -12.26
N SER A 9 -9.48 7.00 -13.14
CA SER A 9 -8.43 6.05 -12.78
C SER A 9 -7.07 6.70 -12.52
N GLY A 10 -6.96 8.02 -12.72
CA GLY A 10 -5.73 8.77 -12.50
C GLY A 10 -5.12 9.31 -13.79
N ASN A 11 -3.81 9.43 -13.84
CA ASN A 11 -3.06 9.88 -15.01
C ASN A 11 -2.00 8.87 -15.45
N ASP A 12 -1.33 9.14 -16.56
CA ASP A 12 -0.33 8.23 -17.14
C ASP A 12 1.11 8.63 -16.78
N ASN A 13 1.29 9.30 -15.66
CA ASN A 13 2.61 9.74 -15.23
C ASN A 13 3.51 8.55 -14.87
N GLU A 14 4.78 8.61 -15.27
CA GLU A 14 5.74 7.52 -15.04
C GLU A 14 5.96 7.18 -13.56
N TRP A 15 5.87 8.16 -12.67
CA TRP A 15 6.06 7.94 -11.23
C TRP A 15 4.87 7.20 -10.62
N GLY A 16 3.67 7.49 -11.11
CA GLY A 16 2.49 6.70 -10.75
C GLY A 16 2.62 5.26 -11.20
N GLN A 17 3.11 5.04 -12.41
CA GLN A 17 3.34 3.68 -12.92
C GLN A 17 4.40 2.95 -12.09
N MET A 18 5.46 3.63 -11.70
CA MET A 18 6.50 3.06 -10.85
C MET A 18 5.93 2.63 -9.49
N LEU A 19 5.15 3.50 -8.84
CA LEU A 19 4.53 3.15 -7.56
C LEU A 19 3.55 1.98 -7.71
N SER A 20 2.81 1.94 -8.80
CA SER A 20 1.90 0.82 -9.11
C SER A 20 2.64 -0.51 -9.22
N GLU A 21 3.79 -0.52 -9.91
CA GLU A 21 4.62 -1.72 -10.04
C GLU A 21 5.16 -2.17 -8.67
N ILE A 22 5.60 -1.22 -7.85
CA ILE A 22 6.10 -1.51 -6.50
C ILE A 22 4.99 -2.16 -5.66
N LEU A 23 3.82 -1.55 -5.62
CA LEU A 23 2.70 -2.07 -4.82
C LEU A 23 2.22 -3.43 -5.32
N THR A 24 2.15 -3.60 -6.63
CA THR A 24 1.79 -4.88 -7.22
C THR A 24 2.79 -5.97 -6.82
N GLY A 25 4.08 -5.67 -6.88
CA GLY A 25 5.12 -6.60 -6.44
C GLY A 25 4.99 -6.98 -4.96
N ILE A 26 4.75 -6.00 -4.10
CA ILE A 26 4.53 -6.23 -2.66
C ILE A 26 3.31 -7.14 -2.45
N MET A 27 2.20 -6.85 -3.15
CA MET A 27 0.97 -7.61 -3.00
C MET A 27 1.05 -9.03 -3.59
N GLN A 28 1.97 -9.25 -4.52
CA GLN A 28 2.30 -10.59 -5.04
C GLN A 28 3.32 -11.31 -4.15
N LYS A 29 3.63 -10.76 -2.98
CA LYS A 29 4.60 -11.30 -2.01
C LYS A 29 6.04 -11.29 -2.52
N ASN A 30 6.34 -10.49 -3.53
CA ASN A 30 7.70 -10.25 -4.01
C ASN A 30 8.31 -9.08 -3.25
N TYR A 31 8.59 -9.30 -1.98
CA TYR A 31 9.06 -8.24 -1.07
C TYR A 31 10.49 -7.75 -1.40
N SER A 32 11.23 -8.50 -2.18
CA SER A 32 12.56 -8.06 -2.61
C SER A 32 12.53 -6.78 -3.45
N ILE A 33 11.35 -6.42 -3.98
CA ILE A 33 11.17 -5.17 -4.72
C ILE A 33 11.46 -3.95 -3.84
N ILE A 34 11.29 -4.06 -2.53
CA ILE A 34 11.59 -2.99 -1.59
C ILE A 34 13.07 -2.65 -1.62
N GLN A 35 13.95 -3.64 -1.54
CA GLN A 35 15.39 -3.39 -1.64
C GLN A 35 15.81 -2.83 -2.99
N LYS A 36 15.09 -3.19 -4.05
CA LYS A 36 15.42 -2.75 -5.41
C LYS A 36 14.95 -1.35 -5.72
N LYS A 37 13.81 -0.93 -5.17
CA LYS A 37 13.13 0.31 -5.55
C LYS A 37 13.11 1.38 -4.49
N TYR A 38 13.31 1.02 -3.21
CA TYR A 38 13.33 1.97 -2.12
C TYR A 38 14.75 2.42 -1.83
N ASP A 39 14.89 3.70 -1.48
CA ASP A 39 16.13 4.24 -0.93
C ASP A 39 16.47 3.50 0.36
N ARG A 40 17.75 3.23 0.57
CA ARG A 40 18.21 2.58 1.80
C ARG A 40 17.83 3.37 3.06
N ALA A 41 17.74 4.69 2.94
CA ALA A 41 17.35 5.61 4.02
C ALA A 41 15.85 5.94 4.00
N VAL A 42 15.01 5.06 3.48
CA VAL A 42 13.59 5.28 3.37
C VAL A 42 12.95 5.53 4.73
N GLN A 43 12.00 6.46 4.75
CA GLN A 43 11.08 6.66 5.88
C GLN A 43 9.69 6.16 5.46
N THR A 44 9.17 5.22 6.21
CA THR A 44 7.86 4.60 5.93
C THR A 44 6.94 4.83 7.11
N GLU A 45 5.74 5.35 6.82
CA GLU A 45 4.68 5.55 7.83
C GLU A 45 3.46 4.72 7.46
N HIS A 46 2.97 3.96 8.44
CA HIS A 46 1.79 3.11 8.31
C HIS A 46 0.79 3.40 9.43
N PRO A 47 -0.47 2.89 9.34
CA PRO A 47 -1.49 3.13 10.36
C PRO A 47 -1.03 2.73 11.76
N GLY A 48 -1.53 3.44 12.78
CA GLY A 48 -1.18 3.21 14.16
C GLY A 48 0.05 4.00 14.62
N ASN A 49 0.33 5.14 13.97
CA ASN A 49 1.50 5.98 14.26
C ASN A 49 2.83 5.22 14.14
N THR A 50 2.88 4.30 13.20
CA THR A 50 4.08 3.49 12.99
C THR A 50 4.98 4.18 11.97
N THR A 51 6.21 4.51 12.37
CA THR A 51 7.23 5.07 11.48
C THR A 51 8.47 4.20 11.57
N VAL A 52 8.96 3.74 10.42
CA VAL A 52 10.17 2.92 10.31
C VAL A 52 11.13 3.50 9.28
N HIS A 53 12.41 3.12 9.37
CA HIS A 53 13.48 3.74 8.58
C HIS A 53 14.36 2.73 7.82
N SER A 54 13.94 1.49 7.68
CA SER A 54 14.75 0.47 7.01
C SER A 54 13.93 -0.34 6.01
N TRP A 55 14.63 -0.98 5.06
CA TRP A 55 14.00 -1.93 4.15
C TRP A 55 13.33 -3.09 4.90
N ALA A 56 14.03 -3.65 5.89
CA ALA A 56 13.52 -4.79 6.65
C ALA A 56 12.25 -4.45 7.42
N ASP A 57 12.21 -3.29 8.06
CA ASP A 57 11.05 -2.88 8.83
C ASP A 57 9.88 -2.50 7.92
N THR A 58 10.17 -1.89 6.76
CA THR A 58 9.13 -1.60 5.75
C THR A 58 8.52 -2.90 5.22
N GLU A 59 9.36 -3.87 4.90
CA GLU A 59 8.91 -5.20 4.47
C GLU A 59 8.05 -5.86 5.54
N PHE A 60 8.45 -5.78 6.79
CA PHE A 60 7.70 -6.35 7.92
C PHE A 60 6.28 -5.77 8.03
N LEU A 61 6.14 -4.47 7.83
CA LEU A 61 4.81 -3.82 7.87
C LEU A 61 3.89 -4.35 6.77
N TRP A 62 4.39 -4.45 5.55
CA TRP A 62 3.61 -4.99 4.43
C TRP A 62 3.31 -6.47 4.58
N MET A 63 4.26 -7.24 5.08
CA MET A 63 4.06 -8.66 5.36
C MET A 63 2.98 -8.88 6.42
N GLY A 64 2.94 -8.03 7.46
CA GLY A 64 1.93 -8.12 8.51
C GLY A 64 0.51 -7.98 7.97
N LEU A 65 0.32 -7.05 7.05
CA LEU A 65 -0.98 -6.89 6.38
C LEU A 65 -1.27 -8.07 5.45
N ARG A 66 -0.32 -8.37 4.57
CA ARG A 66 -0.55 -9.35 3.51
C ARG A 66 -0.70 -10.77 4.03
N SER A 67 0.02 -11.13 5.09
CA SER A 67 -0.07 -12.47 5.67
C SER A 67 -1.40 -12.72 6.38
N SER A 68 -2.06 -11.67 6.86
CA SER A 68 -3.42 -11.79 7.41
C SER A 68 -4.45 -12.15 6.34
N PHE A 69 -4.21 -11.72 5.11
CA PHE A 69 -5.12 -11.92 3.97
C PHE A 69 -4.34 -12.53 2.79
N PRO A 70 -3.85 -13.79 2.93
CA PRO A 70 -2.87 -14.34 1.98
C PRO A 70 -3.40 -14.57 0.56
N ASN A 71 -4.70 -14.74 0.42
CA ASN A 71 -5.33 -15.00 -0.88
C ASN A 71 -6.23 -13.85 -1.33
N ALA A 72 -6.11 -12.68 -0.70
CA ALA A 72 -6.92 -11.53 -1.05
C ALA A 72 -6.58 -10.99 -2.44
N THR A 73 -7.60 -10.45 -3.09
CA THR A 73 -7.48 -9.81 -4.40
C THR A 73 -7.06 -8.36 -4.23
N PHE A 74 -5.95 -7.98 -4.83
CA PHE A 74 -5.45 -6.61 -4.86
C PHE A 74 -5.90 -5.91 -6.14
N LYS A 75 -6.37 -4.67 -6.02
CA LYS A 75 -6.80 -3.88 -7.15
C LYS A 75 -6.29 -2.44 -7.03
N LEU A 76 -5.72 -1.93 -8.11
CA LEU A 76 -5.36 -0.52 -8.25
C LEU A 76 -6.61 0.25 -8.67
N GLU A 77 -7.08 1.16 -7.81
CA GLU A 77 -8.31 1.91 -8.06
C GLU A 77 -8.04 3.26 -8.73
N HIS A 78 -6.98 3.95 -8.31
CA HIS A 78 -6.63 5.26 -8.82
C HIS A 78 -5.13 5.46 -8.69
N VAL A 79 -4.49 5.90 -9.76
CA VAL A 79 -3.02 6.07 -9.81
C VAL A 79 -2.71 7.44 -10.37
N ILE A 80 -1.98 8.25 -9.62
CA ILE A 80 -1.50 9.54 -10.09
C ILE A 80 -0.01 9.69 -9.78
N GLY A 81 0.67 10.41 -10.65
CA GLY A 81 2.04 10.81 -10.42
C GLY A 81 2.22 12.26 -10.81
N ARG A 82 3.23 12.90 -10.26
CA ARG A 82 3.53 14.29 -10.51
C ARG A 82 5.01 14.58 -10.38
N GLU A 83 5.53 15.33 -11.34
CA GLU A 83 6.89 15.83 -11.30
C GLU A 83 6.88 17.32 -11.63
N ASP A 84 7.29 18.13 -10.67
CA ASP A 84 7.40 19.57 -10.83
C ASP A 84 8.87 20.00 -10.81
N PRO A 85 9.24 21.09 -11.53
CA PRO A 85 10.60 21.58 -11.50
C PRO A 85 11.09 21.85 -10.08
N MET A 86 12.28 21.37 -9.75
CA MET A 86 12.96 21.55 -8.46
C MET A 86 12.28 20.88 -7.26
N LEU A 87 11.26 20.07 -7.50
CA LEU A 87 10.61 19.27 -6.47
C LEU A 87 10.83 17.80 -6.74
N SER A 88 10.84 17.02 -5.67
CA SER A 88 10.94 15.56 -5.79
C SER A 88 9.69 15.00 -6.46
N PRO A 89 9.84 14.04 -7.37
CA PRO A 89 8.68 13.34 -7.94
C PRO A 89 7.85 12.68 -6.87
N ARG A 90 6.54 12.70 -7.08
CA ARG A 90 5.56 12.14 -6.14
C ARG A 90 4.56 11.27 -6.86
N ALA A 91 4.05 10.30 -6.17
CA ALA A 91 2.97 9.46 -6.68
C ALA A 91 2.00 9.10 -5.57
N ALA A 92 0.78 8.82 -5.95
CA ALA A 92 -0.24 8.37 -5.02
C ALA A 92 -1.10 7.30 -5.69
N VAL A 93 -1.41 6.27 -4.94
CA VAL A 93 -2.25 5.15 -5.41
C VAL A 93 -3.33 4.89 -4.37
N ARG A 94 -4.58 4.87 -4.83
CA ARG A 94 -5.67 4.30 -4.05
C ARG A 94 -5.85 2.86 -4.52
N TRP A 95 -5.86 1.96 -3.55
CA TRP A 95 -5.95 0.53 -3.82
C TRP A 95 -6.99 -0.12 -2.93
N SER A 96 -7.39 -1.34 -3.31
CA SER A 96 -8.25 -2.16 -2.49
C SER A 96 -7.67 -3.56 -2.35
N LEU A 97 -7.99 -4.19 -1.24
CA LEU A 97 -7.62 -5.56 -0.94
C LEU A 97 -8.85 -6.23 -0.33
N SER A 98 -9.33 -7.30 -0.97
CA SER A 98 -10.52 -8.00 -0.49
C SER A 98 -10.28 -9.49 -0.45
N GLY A 99 -10.64 -10.11 0.66
CA GLY A 99 -10.45 -11.54 0.85
C GLY A 99 -10.73 -11.97 2.27
N LYS A 100 -10.36 -13.20 2.58
CA LYS A 100 -10.60 -13.78 3.89
C LYS A 100 -9.46 -13.55 4.84
N HIS A 101 -9.80 -13.25 6.08
CA HIS A 101 -8.85 -13.22 7.20
C HIS A 101 -8.51 -14.68 7.57
N GLU A 102 -7.59 -15.25 6.83
CA GLU A 102 -7.27 -16.67 6.98
C GLU A 102 -5.80 -16.94 7.30
N GLY A 103 -5.02 -15.89 7.61
CA GLY A 103 -3.63 -16.02 7.99
C GLY A 103 -3.27 -15.22 9.24
N TRP A 104 -2.20 -15.62 9.90
CA TRP A 104 -1.63 -14.86 11.01
C TRP A 104 -0.87 -13.64 10.48
N GLY A 105 -0.95 -12.55 11.22
CA GLY A 105 -0.25 -11.34 10.87
C GLY A 105 -0.72 -10.17 11.72
N MET A 106 -0.91 -9.03 11.10
CA MET A 106 -1.30 -7.78 11.76
C MET A 106 -2.60 -7.89 12.57
N PHE A 107 -3.52 -8.77 12.17
CA PHE A 107 -4.84 -8.94 12.79
C PHE A 107 -4.96 -10.25 13.58
N ASP A 108 -3.85 -10.75 14.09
CA ASP A 108 -3.76 -11.90 14.99
C ASP A 108 -4.31 -13.20 14.39
N GLU A 109 -5.07 -13.96 15.19
CA GLU A 109 -5.57 -15.28 14.82
C GLU A 109 -6.56 -15.21 13.67
N PRO A 110 -6.43 -16.08 12.65
CA PRO A 110 -7.37 -16.12 11.54
C PRO A 110 -8.80 -16.34 11.99
N SER A 111 -9.71 -15.49 11.50
CA SER A 111 -11.15 -15.57 11.85
C SER A 111 -12.01 -16.15 10.73
N GLY A 112 -11.48 -16.23 9.50
CA GLY A 112 -12.25 -16.65 8.34
C GLY A 112 -13.21 -15.59 7.80
N ALA A 113 -13.21 -14.39 8.39
CA ALA A 113 -14.11 -13.31 7.97
C ALA A 113 -13.74 -12.78 6.59
N GLU A 114 -14.76 -12.44 5.80
CA GLU A 114 -14.58 -11.72 4.54
C GLU A 114 -14.34 -10.25 4.85
N VAL A 115 -13.22 -9.69 4.36
CA VAL A 115 -12.82 -8.33 4.66
C VAL A 115 -12.54 -7.57 3.38
N TYR A 116 -13.00 -6.32 3.33
CA TYR A 116 -12.67 -5.36 2.29
C TYR A 116 -11.87 -4.23 2.89
N ILE A 117 -10.73 -3.94 2.28
CA ILE A 117 -9.82 -2.88 2.72
C ILE A 117 -9.65 -1.89 1.58
N MET A 118 -9.84 -0.61 1.87
CA MET A 118 -9.45 0.47 0.99
C MET A 118 -8.22 1.15 1.59
N GLY A 119 -7.19 1.32 0.78
CA GLY A 119 -5.96 1.95 1.21
C GLY A 119 -5.46 3.01 0.27
N PHE A 120 -4.58 3.84 0.78
CA PHE A 120 -3.86 4.86 0.03
C PHE A 120 -2.39 4.71 0.32
N THR A 121 -1.58 4.81 -0.72
CA THR A 121 -0.13 4.89 -0.56
C THR A 121 0.35 6.11 -1.32
N HIS A 122 1.10 6.96 -0.62
CA HIS A 122 1.72 8.15 -1.17
C HIS A 122 3.23 7.97 -1.10
N ALA A 123 3.92 8.31 -2.17
CA ALA A 123 5.37 8.13 -2.24
C ALA A 123 6.06 9.39 -2.75
N GLU A 124 7.23 9.64 -2.21
CA GLU A 124 8.17 10.64 -2.70
C GLU A 124 9.43 9.94 -3.14
N PHE A 125 9.91 10.26 -4.35
CA PHE A 125 11.09 9.63 -4.93
C PHE A 125 12.28 10.56 -4.87
N GLY A 126 13.43 10.00 -4.54
CA GLY A 126 14.71 10.68 -4.59
C GLY A 126 15.61 10.06 -5.63
N PRO A 127 16.89 10.51 -5.71
CA PRO A 127 17.83 10.00 -6.71
C PRO A 127 18.19 8.52 -6.53
N TYR A 128 17.98 7.96 -5.35
CA TYR A 128 18.29 6.57 -5.02
C TYR A 128 17.07 5.68 -4.83
N GLY A 129 15.91 6.15 -5.25
CA GLY A 129 14.66 5.38 -5.18
C GLY A 129 13.59 6.05 -4.32
N LEU A 130 12.57 5.29 -3.96
CA LEU A 130 11.49 5.75 -3.12
C LEU A 130 12.03 6.06 -1.72
N ARG A 131 11.98 7.31 -1.31
CA ARG A 131 12.58 7.76 -0.04
C ARG A 131 11.57 8.02 1.07
N LYS A 132 10.31 8.28 0.74
CA LYS A 132 9.24 8.43 1.71
C LYS A 132 8.01 7.67 1.23
N GLU A 133 7.48 6.82 2.08
CA GLU A 133 6.21 6.13 1.86
C GLU A 133 5.26 6.49 2.98
N PHE A 134 4.05 6.85 2.62
CA PHE A 134 2.96 7.07 3.57
C PHE A 134 1.79 6.20 3.13
N THR A 135 1.44 5.22 3.95
CA THR A 135 0.34 4.31 3.67
C THR A 135 -0.73 4.45 4.73
N LEU A 136 -1.97 4.54 4.29
CA LEU A 136 -3.13 4.70 5.16
C LEU A 136 -4.21 3.69 4.78
N PHE A 137 -4.71 2.99 5.74
CA PHE A 137 -5.94 2.22 5.70
C PHE A 137 -6.52 2.23 7.11
N ASP A 138 -7.78 1.79 7.28
CA ASP A 138 -8.46 1.89 8.57
C ASP A 138 -8.48 0.54 9.30
N PRO A 139 -7.56 0.31 10.26
CA PRO A 139 -7.55 -0.94 11.02
C PRO A 139 -8.82 -1.15 11.85
N VAL A 140 -9.44 -0.07 12.31
CA VAL A 140 -10.70 -0.16 13.08
C VAL A 140 -11.81 -0.74 12.23
N SER A 141 -11.93 -0.29 10.98
CA SER A 141 -12.90 -0.85 10.04
C SER A 141 -12.65 -2.33 9.78
N ILE A 142 -11.41 -2.73 9.67
CA ILE A 142 -11.03 -4.13 9.46
C ILE A 142 -11.44 -4.97 10.67
N TRP A 143 -11.12 -4.53 11.88
CA TRP A 143 -11.52 -5.20 13.11
C TRP A 143 -13.04 -5.30 13.24
N LYS A 144 -13.78 -4.25 12.86
CA LYS A 144 -15.24 -4.29 12.84
C LYS A 144 -15.78 -5.38 11.91
N GLN A 145 -15.24 -5.49 10.71
CA GLN A 145 -15.64 -6.51 9.75
C GLN A 145 -15.39 -7.92 10.31
N ILE A 146 -14.26 -8.11 10.98
CA ILE A 146 -13.92 -9.39 11.62
C ILE A 146 -14.93 -9.72 12.72
N TYR A 147 -15.17 -8.78 13.63
CA TYR A 147 -16.05 -9.02 14.77
C TYR A 147 -17.52 -9.19 14.39
N MET A 148 -17.98 -8.49 13.35
CA MET A 148 -19.37 -8.61 12.92
C MET A 148 -19.71 -9.96 12.29
N GLN A 149 -18.72 -10.74 11.93
CA GLN A 149 -18.91 -12.06 11.30
C GLN A 149 -18.64 -13.23 12.27
N LYS A 150 -18.37 -12.92 13.52
CA LYS A 150 -18.17 -13.95 14.53
C LYS A 150 -19.50 -14.49 15.06
#